data_9c606b5ee50a9a3463ec77b60c4d400d
#
_entry.id   9c606b5ee50a9a3463ec77b60c4d400d
#
_cell.length_a   1.000
_cell.length_b   1.000
_cell.length_c   1.000
_cell.angle_alpha   90.00
_cell.angle_beta   90.00
_cell.angle_gamma   90.00
#
_symmetry.space_group_name_H-M   'P 1'
#
loop_
_entity.id
_entity.type
_entity.pdbx_description
1 polymer ?
#
loop_
_entity_poly.entity_id
_entity_poly.type
_entity_poly.pdbx_seq_one_letter_code
_entity_poly.pdbx_strand_id
1 'polypeptide(L)'
;MMDKKLEQAFNVQLNKELYSEYLYLAMKGIFAELKLTGFVNWLDVQVQEERAHAMGMYDYVITRNNHLEFSSIDKPVIKGLSPLEIFEQILEHEEYVTSSINSLMDVAEEVRDRAAISFLDWYVKEQVEEESNVGTVLAKLRLIGDDKQALFNLDKELVTRTFVAPVIG
;
A
#
# COMPACT_ATOMS: atom_id res chain seq x y z
N MET A 1 17.79 -17.08 -12.05
CA MET A 1 16.52 -16.96 -12.79
C MET A 1 15.45 -17.66 -11.97
N MET A 2 14.31 -17.00 -11.76
CA MET A 2 13.18 -17.58 -11.06
C MET A 2 12.40 -18.57 -11.95
N ASP A 3 11.61 -19.43 -11.33
CA ASP A 3 10.58 -20.21 -12.03
C ASP A 3 9.60 -19.29 -12.76
N LYS A 4 9.05 -19.75 -13.90
CA LYS A 4 8.11 -18.95 -14.70
C LYS A 4 6.81 -18.59 -13.97
N LYS A 5 6.31 -19.49 -13.13
CA LYS A 5 5.12 -19.24 -12.32
C LYS A 5 5.38 -18.12 -11.29
N LEU A 6 6.57 -18.15 -10.68
CA LEU A 6 6.99 -17.14 -9.72
C LEU A 6 7.24 -15.78 -10.39
N GLU A 7 7.89 -15.75 -11.57
CA GLU A 7 8.09 -14.55 -12.38
C GLU A 7 6.75 -13.85 -12.68
N GLN A 8 5.76 -14.62 -13.13
CA GLN A 8 4.41 -14.10 -13.40
C GLN A 8 3.75 -13.55 -12.13
N ALA A 9 3.88 -14.25 -11.00
CA ALA A 9 3.29 -13.82 -9.73
C ALA A 9 3.93 -12.50 -9.23
N PHE A 10 5.25 -12.32 -9.39
CA PHE A 10 5.93 -11.04 -9.09
C PHE A 10 5.44 -9.90 -10.01
N ASN A 11 5.27 -10.14 -11.30
CA ASN A 11 4.76 -9.13 -12.24
C ASN A 11 3.32 -8.71 -11.90
N VAL A 12 2.49 -9.66 -11.49
CA VAL A 12 1.13 -9.36 -11.01
C VAL A 12 1.18 -8.52 -9.73
N GLN A 13 2.03 -8.85 -8.77
CA GLN A 13 2.14 -8.09 -7.53
C GLN A 13 2.69 -6.68 -7.78
N LEU A 14 3.72 -6.54 -8.60
CA LEU A 14 4.22 -5.23 -9.02
C LEU A 14 3.09 -4.32 -9.55
N ASN A 15 2.20 -4.87 -10.38
CA ASN A 15 1.06 -4.11 -10.89
C ASN A 15 0.07 -3.72 -9.79
N LYS A 16 -0.10 -4.54 -8.75
CA LYS A 16 -0.97 -4.24 -7.60
C LYS A 16 -0.40 -3.12 -6.74
N GLU A 17 0.91 -3.10 -6.47
CA GLU A 17 1.58 -2.01 -5.76
C GLU A 17 1.43 -0.68 -6.52
N LEU A 18 1.61 -0.69 -7.85
CA LEU A 18 1.38 0.47 -8.69
C LEU A 18 -0.09 0.92 -8.68
N TYR A 19 -1.04 -0.01 -8.60
CA TYR A 19 -2.45 0.32 -8.42
C TYR A 19 -2.71 0.95 -7.04
N SER A 20 -2.11 0.45 -5.97
CA SER A 20 -2.21 1.03 -4.62
C SER A 20 -1.74 2.47 -4.62
N GLU A 21 -0.57 2.77 -5.21
CA GLU A 21 -0.08 4.13 -5.40
C GLU A 21 -1.13 5.01 -6.10
N TYR A 22 -1.70 4.52 -7.19
CA TYR A 22 -2.67 5.28 -7.99
C TYR A 22 -4.00 5.49 -7.24
N LEU A 23 -4.47 4.48 -6.49
CA LEU A 23 -5.65 4.59 -5.65
C LEU A 23 -5.47 5.64 -4.55
N TYR A 24 -4.34 5.62 -3.85
CA TYR A 24 -4.06 6.58 -2.77
C TYR A 24 -3.82 8.00 -3.30
N LEU A 25 -3.25 8.15 -4.48
CA LEU A 25 -3.15 9.43 -5.16
C LEU A 25 -4.55 10.01 -5.47
N ALA A 26 -5.49 9.18 -5.89
CA ALA A 26 -6.86 9.61 -6.15
C ALA A 26 -7.60 9.99 -4.85
N MET A 27 -7.45 9.22 -3.77
CA MET A 27 -8.00 9.52 -2.45
C MET A 27 -7.42 10.82 -1.86
N LYS A 28 -6.11 11.05 -2.04
CA LYS A 28 -5.44 12.30 -1.66
C LYS A 28 -6.10 13.53 -2.32
N GLY A 29 -6.53 13.40 -3.57
CA GLY A 29 -7.26 14.45 -4.28
C GLY A 29 -8.54 14.87 -3.55
N ILE A 30 -9.31 13.92 -3.03
CA ILE A 30 -10.54 14.19 -2.27
C ILE A 30 -10.23 15.01 -0.99
N PHE A 31 -9.22 14.62 -0.22
CA PHE A 31 -8.82 15.36 0.97
C PHE A 31 -8.30 16.77 0.64
N ALA A 32 -7.64 16.95 -0.51
CA ALA A 32 -7.24 18.28 -0.98
C ALA A 32 -8.44 19.18 -1.28
N GLU A 33 -9.50 18.64 -1.88
CA GLU A 33 -10.77 19.35 -2.10
C GLU A 33 -11.44 19.73 -0.78
N LEU A 34 -11.43 18.83 0.21
CA LEU A 34 -11.95 19.06 1.58
C LEU A 34 -11.09 19.99 2.43
N LYS A 35 -9.88 20.39 1.96
CA LYS A 35 -8.91 21.23 2.68
C LYS A 35 -8.37 20.59 3.98
N LEU A 36 -8.35 19.28 4.06
CA LEU A 36 -7.80 18.50 5.15
C LEU A 36 -6.32 18.17 4.85
N THR A 37 -5.44 19.10 5.19
CA THR A 37 -4.02 19.08 4.79
C THR A 37 -3.21 17.99 5.46
N GLY A 38 -3.60 17.57 6.67
CA GLY A 38 -2.97 16.44 7.36
C GLY A 38 -3.30 15.11 6.73
N PHE A 39 -4.55 14.90 6.33
CA PHE A 39 -4.95 13.72 5.55
C PHE A 39 -4.26 13.69 4.18
N VAL A 40 -4.13 14.84 3.53
CA VAL A 40 -3.35 14.97 2.29
C VAL A 40 -1.91 14.53 2.51
N ASN A 41 -1.26 14.99 3.58
CA ASN A 41 0.10 14.59 3.92
C ASN A 41 0.22 13.09 4.21
N TRP A 42 -0.72 12.55 4.98
CA TRP A 42 -0.72 11.12 5.32
C TRP A 42 -0.76 10.26 4.06
N LEU A 43 -1.64 10.59 3.11
CA LEU A 43 -1.74 9.90 1.83
C LEU A 43 -0.57 10.20 0.88
N ASP A 44 0.06 11.38 0.98
CA ASP A 44 1.28 11.67 0.21
C ASP A 44 2.43 10.74 0.61
N VAL A 45 2.56 10.47 1.90
CA VAL A 45 3.53 9.48 2.39
C VAL A 45 3.17 8.09 1.89
N GLN A 46 1.89 7.70 1.98
CA GLN A 46 1.42 6.38 1.50
C GLN A 46 1.71 6.19 0.00
N VAL A 47 1.47 7.20 -0.84
CA VAL A 47 1.80 7.16 -2.27
C VAL A 47 3.29 6.89 -2.50
N GLN A 48 4.18 7.50 -1.69
CA GLN A 48 5.61 7.29 -1.79
C GLN A 48 6.03 5.88 -1.32
N GLU A 49 5.39 5.36 -0.29
CA GLU A 49 5.63 4.00 0.22
C GLU A 49 5.23 2.95 -0.84
N GLU A 50 4.03 3.05 -1.42
CA GLU A 50 3.59 2.14 -2.48
C GLU A 50 4.49 2.19 -3.72
N ARG A 51 4.98 3.39 -4.08
CA ARG A 51 5.99 3.52 -5.13
C ARG A 51 7.27 2.77 -4.76
N ALA A 52 7.74 2.86 -3.53
CA ALA A 52 8.93 2.16 -3.07
C ALA A 52 8.71 0.63 -3.07
N HIS A 53 7.53 0.16 -2.64
CA HIS A 53 7.15 -1.26 -2.69
C HIS A 53 7.19 -1.79 -4.13
N ALA A 54 6.57 -1.08 -5.06
CA ALA A 54 6.59 -1.43 -6.48
C ALA A 54 8.03 -1.49 -7.04
N MET A 55 8.86 -0.50 -6.72
CA MET A 55 10.24 -0.44 -7.20
C MET A 55 11.11 -1.54 -6.57
N GLY A 56 10.86 -1.93 -5.32
CA GLY A 56 11.53 -3.08 -4.71
C GLY A 56 11.27 -4.38 -5.49
N MET A 57 10.01 -4.63 -5.86
CA MET A 57 9.65 -5.78 -6.70
C MET A 57 10.27 -5.71 -8.10
N TYR A 58 10.23 -4.51 -8.72
CA TYR A 58 10.86 -4.24 -10.01
C TYR A 58 12.34 -4.61 -9.99
N ASP A 59 13.10 -4.05 -9.04
CA ASP A 59 14.54 -4.26 -8.92
C ASP A 59 14.88 -5.72 -8.62
N TYR A 60 14.04 -6.39 -7.81
CA TYR A 60 14.22 -7.81 -7.51
C TYR A 60 14.08 -8.69 -8.77
N VAL A 61 13.04 -8.47 -9.59
CA VAL A 61 12.83 -9.22 -10.83
C VAL A 61 14.02 -9.04 -11.79
N ILE A 62 14.51 -7.79 -11.94
CA ILE A 62 15.68 -7.49 -12.79
C ILE A 62 16.94 -8.15 -12.23
N THR A 63 17.20 -8.03 -10.93
CA THR A 63 18.38 -8.65 -10.29
C THR A 63 18.41 -10.17 -10.45
N ARG A 64 17.22 -10.80 -10.49
CA ARG A 64 17.09 -12.25 -10.73
C ARG A 64 17.21 -12.63 -12.21
N ASN A 65 17.52 -11.69 -13.14
CA ASN A 65 17.56 -11.87 -14.58
C ASN A 65 16.26 -12.45 -15.17
N ASN A 66 15.13 -11.97 -14.67
CA ASN A 66 13.80 -12.34 -15.13
C ASN A 66 13.15 -11.20 -15.94
N HIS A 67 12.04 -11.51 -16.61
CA HIS A 67 11.35 -10.58 -17.50
C HIS A 67 10.30 -9.78 -16.71
N LEU A 68 10.29 -8.46 -16.94
CA LEU A 68 9.23 -7.58 -16.47
C LEU A 68 8.11 -7.49 -17.50
N GLU A 69 6.91 -7.76 -17.07
CA GLU A 69 5.69 -7.62 -17.86
C GLU A 69 4.73 -6.65 -17.18
N PHE A 70 4.44 -5.53 -17.84
CA PHE A 70 3.54 -4.52 -17.31
C PHE A 70 2.12 -4.72 -17.84
N SER A 71 1.17 -4.76 -16.93
CA SER A 71 -0.26 -4.75 -17.26
C SER A 71 -0.83 -3.33 -17.17
N SER A 72 -2.05 -3.12 -17.68
CA SER A 72 -2.77 -1.87 -17.45
C SER A 72 -3.05 -1.67 -15.95
N ILE A 73 -3.02 -0.42 -15.52
CA ILE A 73 -3.49 -0.04 -14.19
C ILE A 73 -4.92 0.45 -14.32
N ASP A 74 -5.84 -0.20 -13.63
CA ASP A 74 -7.26 0.13 -13.70
C ASP A 74 -7.57 1.49 -13.06
N LYS A 75 -8.66 2.10 -13.49
CA LYS A 75 -9.16 3.33 -12.88
C LYS A 75 -9.52 3.08 -11.41
N PRO A 76 -9.02 3.89 -10.46
CA PRO A 76 -9.39 3.77 -9.07
C PRO A 76 -10.89 3.96 -8.86
N VAL A 77 -11.49 3.09 -8.06
CA VAL A 77 -12.89 3.19 -7.65
C VAL A 77 -12.95 3.60 -6.19
N ILE A 78 -13.45 4.80 -5.91
CA ILE A 78 -13.60 5.31 -4.55
C ILE A 78 -15.07 5.21 -4.16
N LYS A 79 -15.35 4.50 -3.05
CA LYS A 79 -16.71 4.13 -2.62
C LYS A 79 -17.38 5.19 -1.74
N GLY A 80 -16.61 6.06 -1.09
CA GLY A 80 -17.10 7.09 -0.18
C GLY A 80 -16.26 8.37 -0.23
N LEU A 81 -16.76 9.45 0.36
CA LEU A 81 -16.12 10.77 0.30
C LEU A 81 -15.80 11.35 1.69
N SER A 82 -16.32 10.77 2.77
CA SER A 82 -15.95 11.16 4.12
C SER A 82 -14.61 10.56 4.56
N PRO A 83 -13.89 11.22 5.48
CA PRO A 83 -12.65 10.66 6.01
C PRO A 83 -12.78 9.23 6.56
N LEU A 84 -13.88 8.92 7.23
CA LEU A 84 -14.16 7.59 7.76
C LEU A 84 -14.30 6.55 6.64
N GLU A 85 -15.15 6.82 5.65
CA GLU A 85 -15.38 5.90 4.52
C GLU A 85 -14.10 5.67 3.69
N ILE A 86 -13.29 6.72 3.48
CA ILE A 86 -12.02 6.59 2.75
C ILE A 86 -11.06 5.70 3.53
N PHE A 87 -10.89 5.89 4.85
CA PHE A 87 -10.01 5.06 5.66
C PHE A 87 -10.51 3.63 5.84
N GLU A 88 -11.83 3.39 5.85
CA GLU A 88 -12.40 2.04 5.79
C GLU A 88 -12.04 1.34 4.47
N GLN A 89 -12.09 2.06 3.35
CA GLN A 89 -11.68 1.52 2.05
C GLN A 89 -10.16 1.29 1.98
N ILE A 90 -9.34 2.15 2.60
CA ILE A 90 -7.89 1.92 2.69
C ILE A 90 -7.61 0.63 3.45
N LEU A 91 -8.24 0.42 4.62
CA LEU A 91 -8.06 -0.82 5.37
C LEU A 91 -8.46 -2.06 4.57
N GLU A 92 -9.64 -2.03 3.92
CA GLU A 92 -10.09 -3.11 3.03
C GLU A 92 -9.06 -3.40 1.91
N HIS A 93 -8.41 -2.35 1.40
CA HIS A 93 -7.41 -2.48 0.36
C HIS A 93 -6.10 -3.08 0.91
N GLU A 94 -5.61 -2.64 2.08
CA GLU A 94 -4.42 -3.23 2.71
C GLU A 94 -4.62 -4.71 3.06
N GLU A 95 -5.79 -5.10 3.57
CA GLU A 95 -6.12 -6.50 3.80
C GLU A 95 -6.09 -7.32 2.49
N TYR A 96 -6.53 -6.73 1.38
CA TYR A 96 -6.42 -7.35 0.06
C TYR A 96 -4.95 -7.48 -0.39
N VAL A 97 -4.12 -6.45 -0.18
CA VAL A 97 -2.68 -6.50 -0.50
C VAL A 97 -1.98 -7.55 0.34
N THR A 98 -2.28 -7.62 1.65
CA THR A 98 -1.77 -8.67 2.56
C THR A 98 -2.09 -10.07 2.03
N SER A 99 -3.34 -10.32 1.64
CA SER A 99 -3.74 -11.60 1.05
C SER A 99 -2.98 -11.90 -0.24
N SER A 100 -2.70 -10.87 -1.04
CA SER A 100 -1.96 -10.99 -2.29
C SER A 100 -0.47 -11.31 -2.06
N ILE A 101 0.17 -10.65 -1.10
CA ILE A 101 1.56 -10.94 -0.69
C ILE A 101 1.68 -12.38 -0.16
N ASN A 102 0.73 -12.82 0.68
CA ASN A 102 0.70 -14.19 1.16
C ASN A 102 0.58 -15.20 0.00
N SER A 103 -0.28 -14.91 -0.99
CA SER A 103 -0.42 -15.76 -2.17
C SER A 103 0.87 -15.83 -3.00
N LEU A 104 1.61 -14.71 -3.11
CA LEU A 104 2.93 -14.69 -3.77
C LEU A 104 3.96 -15.51 -2.97
N MET A 105 3.93 -15.43 -1.64
CA MET A 105 4.75 -16.25 -0.74
C MET A 105 4.47 -17.73 -0.96
N ASP A 106 3.19 -18.14 -1.01
CA ASP A 106 2.79 -19.52 -1.27
C ASP A 106 3.39 -20.06 -2.59
N VAL A 107 3.39 -19.23 -3.65
CA VAL A 107 4.04 -19.59 -4.92
C VAL A 107 5.54 -19.76 -4.77
N ALA A 108 6.22 -18.87 -4.02
CA ALA A 108 7.66 -18.98 -3.77
C ALA A 108 8.01 -20.25 -2.98
N GLU A 109 7.18 -20.62 -2.01
CA GLU A 109 7.32 -21.87 -1.24
C GLU A 109 7.08 -23.11 -2.10
N GLU A 110 6.04 -23.11 -2.94
CA GLU A 110 5.70 -24.21 -3.85
C GLU A 110 6.87 -24.52 -4.79
N VAL A 111 7.50 -23.49 -5.37
CA VAL A 111 8.67 -23.66 -6.26
C VAL A 111 9.98 -23.75 -5.48
N ARG A 112 9.95 -23.65 -4.16
CA ARG A 112 11.10 -23.73 -3.24
C ARG A 112 12.21 -22.71 -3.54
N ASP A 113 11.83 -21.50 -3.98
CA ASP A 113 12.78 -20.41 -4.22
C ASP A 113 13.10 -19.67 -2.89
N ARG A 114 14.14 -20.13 -2.22
CA ARG A 114 14.52 -19.60 -0.91
C ARG A 114 14.93 -18.12 -0.93
N ALA A 115 15.47 -17.64 -2.05
CA ALA A 115 15.83 -16.24 -2.18
C ALA A 115 14.57 -15.37 -2.30
N ALA A 116 13.55 -15.84 -3.01
CA ALA A 116 12.27 -15.15 -3.09
C ALA A 116 11.54 -15.15 -1.73
N ILE A 117 11.52 -16.27 -1.02
CA ILE A 117 10.96 -16.37 0.34
C ILE A 117 11.63 -15.34 1.26
N SER A 118 12.98 -15.30 1.29
CA SER A 118 13.70 -14.32 2.11
C SER A 118 13.42 -12.86 1.73
N PHE A 119 13.29 -12.56 0.45
CA PHE A 119 12.93 -11.24 -0.03
C PHE A 119 11.50 -10.84 0.38
N LEU A 120 10.56 -11.76 0.25
CA LEU A 120 9.14 -11.53 0.56
C LEU A 120 8.86 -11.43 2.06
N ASP A 121 9.72 -11.97 2.94
CA ASP A 121 9.61 -11.79 4.40
C ASP A 121 9.52 -10.32 4.82
N TRP A 122 10.18 -9.43 4.08
CA TRP A 122 10.08 -7.99 4.32
C TRP A 122 8.65 -7.50 4.06
N TYR A 123 8.06 -7.85 2.92
CA TYR A 123 6.68 -7.44 2.55
C TYR A 123 5.62 -8.01 3.50
N VAL A 124 5.81 -9.24 3.99
CA VAL A 124 4.91 -9.84 4.98
C VAL A 124 4.91 -9.04 6.29
N LYS A 125 6.07 -8.57 6.74
CA LYS A 125 6.20 -7.72 7.94
C LYS A 125 5.65 -6.33 7.70
N GLU A 126 5.91 -5.76 6.54
CA GLU A 126 5.42 -4.44 6.13
C GLU A 126 3.89 -4.40 6.16
N GLN A 127 3.20 -5.40 5.61
CA GLN A 127 1.74 -5.44 5.61
C GLN A 127 1.15 -5.44 7.04
N VAL A 128 1.82 -6.02 8.02
CA VAL A 128 1.40 -5.92 9.43
C VAL A 128 1.47 -4.46 9.92
N GLU A 129 2.49 -3.72 9.51
CA GLU A 129 2.65 -2.31 9.84
C GLU A 129 1.62 -1.45 9.11
N GLU A 130 1.39 -1.68 7.81
CA GLU A 130 0.41 -0.96 6.99
C GLU A 130 -1.01 -1.06 7.58
N GLU A 131 -1.49 -2.26 7.85
CA GLU A 131 -2.80 -2.46 8.49
C GLU A 131 -2.88 -1.80 9.87
N SER A 132 -1.82 -1.85 10.67
CA SER A 132 -1.75 -1.22 11.99
C SER A 132 -1.82 0.31 11.90
N ASN A 133 -1.09 0.91 10.94
CA ASN A 133 -1.07 2.36 10.73
C ASN A 133 -2.44 2.89 10.31
N VAL A 134 -3.07 2.24 9.33
CA VAL A 134 -4.44 2.56 8.89
C VAL A 134 -5.44 2.35 10.03
N GLY A 135 -5.36 1.22 10.72
CA GLY A 135 -6.24 0.88 11.84
C GLY A 135 -6.20 1.91 12.97
N THR A 136 -5.02 2.49 13.23
CA THR A 136 -4.85 3.54 14.24
C THR A 136 -5.61 4.82 13.87
N VAL A 137 -5.53 5.27 12.63
CA VAL A 137 -6.27 6.45 12.16
C VAL A 137 -7.77 6.16 12.13
N LEU A 138 -8.15 4.99 11.65
CA LEU A 138 -9.56 4.57 11.57
C LEU A 138 -10.21 4.48 12.95
N ALA A 139 -9.50 3.96 13.96
CA ALA A 139 -10.01 3.94 15.33
C ALA A 139 -10.28 5.35 15.87
N LYS A 140 -9.39 6.31 15.59
CA LYS A 140 -9.59 7.73 15.95
C LYS A 140 -10.79 8.32 15.22
N LEU A 141 -10.94 8.09 13.92
CA LEU A 141 -12.07 8.56 13.13
C LEU A 141 -13.41 8.04 13.66
N ARG A 142 -13.47 6.77 14.06
CA ARG A 142 -14.66 6.18 14.68
C ARG A 142 -15.02 6.81 16.03
N LEU A 143 -14.02 7.17 16.84
CA LEU A 143 -14.22 7.87 18.11
C LEU A 143 -14.65 9.32 17.92
N ILE A 144 -14.19 10.00 16.90
CA ILE A 144 -14.49 11.39 16.57
C ILE A 144 -15.97 11.55 16.18
N GLY A 145 -16.51 10.60 15.41
CA GLY A 145 -17.86 10.73 14.85
C GLY A 145 -18.02 12.03 14.07
N ASP A 146 -19.06 12.83 14.42
CA ASP A 146 -19.38 14.10 13.74
C ASP A 146 -18.71 15.34 14.36
N ASP A 147 -17.80 15.16 15.32
CA ASP A 147 -17.09 16.28 15.98
C ASP A 147 -16.05 16.92 15.06
N LYS A 148 -16.43 18.09 14.50
CA LYS A 148 -15.56 18.84 13.58
C LYS A 148 -14.28 19.35 14.23
N GLN A 149 -14.31 19.68 15.54
CA GLN A 149 -13.12 20.14 16.25
C GLN A 149 -12.13 18.99 16.47
N ALA A 150 -12.64 17.83 16.83
CA ALA A 150 -11.82 16.62 16.96
C ALA A 150 -11.23 16.19 15.61
N LEU A 151 -11.98 16.28 14.51
CA LEU A 151 -11.47 16.02 13.16
C LEU A 151 -10.35 16.99 12.78
N PHE A 152 -10.50 18.28 13.08
CA PHE A 152 -9.47 19.28 12.84
C PHE A 152 -8.19 19.00 13.66
N ASN A 153 -8.32 18.52 14.88
CA ASN A 153 -7.18 18.15 15.71
C ASN A 153 -6.46 16.92 15.14
N LEU A 154 -7.19 15.92 14.66
CA LEU A 154 -6.60 14.75 13.98
C LEU A 154 -5.88 15.19 12.69
N ASP A 155 -6.47 16.06 11.88
CA ASP A 155 -5.83 16.60 10.69
C ASP A 155 -4.46 17.24 11.00
N LYS A 156 -4.40 18.04 12.09
CA LYS A 156 -3.13 18.62 12.56
C LYS A 156 -2.10 17.59 13.01
N GLU A 157 -2.53 16.50 13.60
CA GLU A 157 -1.65 15.40 14.01
C GLU A 157 -1.03 14.71 12.78
N LEU A 158 -1.85 14.44 11.75
CA LEU A 158 -1.43 13.71 10.56
C LEU A 158 -0.41 14.45 9.69
N VAL A 159 -0.26 15.77 9.83
CA VAL A 159 0.79 16.56 9.15
C VAL A 159 2.19 16.13 9.55
N THR A 160 2.36 15.48 10.70
CA THR A 160 3.68 15.11 11.24
C THR A 160 4.28 13.85 10.62
N ARG A 161 3.50 13.05 9.89
CA ARG A 161 4.00 11.85 9.22
C ARG A 161 5.00 12.23 8.12
N THR A 162 6.12 11.54 8.07
CA THR A 162 7.17 11.75 7.07
C THR A 162 7.51 10.44 6.37
N PHE A 163 7.79 10.53 5.08
CA PHE A 163 8.27 9.38 4.32
C PHE A 163 9.72 9.05 4.70
N VAL A 164 9.98 7.79 4.96
CA VAL A 164 11.33 7.24 5.11
C VAL A 164 11.48 6.12 4.08
N ALA A 165 12.41 6.28 3.15
CA ALA A 165 12.64 5.28 2.12
C ALA A 165 12.98 3.92 2.76
N PRO A 166 12.20 2.85 2.48
CA PRO A 166 12.45 1.54 3.05
C PRO A 166 13.72 0.91 2.47
N VAL A 167 14.37 0.08 3.28
CA VAL A 167 15.45 -0.82 2.81
C VAL A 167 14.83 -2.19 2.58
N ILE A 168 14.55 -2.50 1.32
CA ILE A 168 13.87 -3.73 0.92
C ILE A 168 14.91 -4.79 0.49
N GLY A 169 14.88 -5.97 1.12
CA GLY A 169 15.73 -7.10 0.75
C GLY A 169 16.67 -7.59 1.81
#